data_44a3e5b552b634be4af925173469e661
#
_entry.id   44a3e5b552b634be4af925173469e661
#
_cell.length_a   1.000
_cell.length_b   1.000
_cell.length_c   1.000
_cell.angle_alpha   90.00
_cell.angle_beta   90.00
_cell.angle_gamma   90.00
#
_symmetry.space_group_name_H-M   'P 1'
#
loop_
_entity.id
_entity.type
_entity.pdbx_description
1 polymer ?
#
loop_
_entity_poly.entity_id
_entity_poly.type
_entity_poly.pdbx_seq_one_letter_code
_entity_poly.pdbx_strand_id
1 'polypeptide(L)'
;MEPKTKQYLLITVVGVTLFVALLRLSSVLTFAAQLVDLVLPILAGGILALFINVPMTGLEKRLKRLFCKAKKQPSDKALHLLSFFITLLGVVLVLVLALTLLIPELVQSFHSLYVQIEANIPRWTAYLSAQDADMGWLMSWLEGIDWEQLLHRVTDTIDTVLVNAVGAVSATVNIVVTASFALIISVYMSVGSESLCHHARTLVCAYLKPSHSAWLLKFCRLFRQSFANFLTGQCSEAVILGVLMALAFSVFKIPYGSLVGMLTAICAIIPYVGALISCVVSVFLVLLVDPVLAVRCLIVYLAVQFIENQFIYPRVVGKSVGLSPLYTLAAAMIGGELFGIIGIIFFIPLTAVIIELVKEDACRRIQARESQRSGPSEQ
;
A
#
# COMPACT_ATOMS: atom_id res chain seq x y z
N MET A 1 -42.84 29.42 23.28
CA MET A 1 -43.14 28.03 22.78
C MET A 1 -42.87 27.06 23.90
N GLU A 2 -43.88 26.30 24.31
CA GLU A 2 -43.74 25.31 25.36
C GLU A 2 -42.71 24.23 24.98
N PRO A 3 -41.91 23.69 25.92
CA PRO A 3 -40.88 22.71 25.64
C PRO A 3 -41.40 21.45 24.95
N LYS A 4 -42.64 21.06 25.20
CA LYS A 4 -43.32 19.92 24.51
C LYS A 4 -43.60 20.19 23.04
N THR A 5 -43.99 21.42 22.68
CA THR A 5 -44.27 21.80 21.29
C THR A 5 -43.00 21.76 20.41
N LYS A 6 -41.84 22.16 21.00
CA LYS A 6 -40.54 22.05 20.33
C LYS A 6 -40.13 20.59 20.09
N GLN A 7 -40.40 19.69 21.01
CA GLN A 7 -40.11 18.26 20.85
C GLN A 7 -40.96 17.62 19.76
N TYR A 8 -42.26 17.89 19.73
CA TYR A 8 -43.15 17.34 18.68
C TYR A 8 -42.76 17.90 17.30
N LEU A 9 -42.45 19.19 17.19
CA LEU A 9 -42.02 19.79 15.94
C LEU A 9 -40.68 19.19 15.45
N LEU A 10 -39.75 18.95 16.35
CA LEU A 10 -38.48 18.31 16.02
C LEU A 10 -38.66 16.87 15.55
N ILE A 11 -39.51 16.08 16.21
CA ILE A 11 -39.85 14.70 15.83
C ILE A 11 -40.51 14.68 14.45
N THR A 12 -41.44 15.59 14.20
CA THR A 12 -42.14 15.70 12.90
C THR A 12 -41.17 16.07 11.78
N VAL A 13 -40.29 17.06 11.99
CA VAL A 13 -39.29 17.48 11.00
C VAL A 13 -38.33 16.35 10.72
N VAL A 14 -37.80 15.68 11.75
CA VAL A 14 -36.90 14.55 11.58
C VAL A 14 -37.59 13.38 10.84
N GLY A 15 -38.84 13.08 11.20
CA GLY A 15 -39.64 12.01 10.54
C GLY A 15 -39.90 12.30 9.06
N VAL A 16 -40.30 13.52 8.73
CA VAL A 16 -40.52 13.94 7.33
C VAL A 16 -39.21 13.94 6.55
N THR A 17 -38.12 14.44 7.14
CA THR A 17 -36.81 14.44 6.48
C THR A 17 -36.31 13.04 6.22
N LEU A 18 -36.46 12.14 7.17
CA LEU A 18 -36.09 10.71 7.02
C LEU A 18 -36.95 10.01 5.96
N PHE A 19 -38.24 10.27 5.94
CA PHE A 19 -39.16 9.73 4.94
C PHE A 19 -38.83 10.21 3.52
N VAL A 20 -38.56 11.50 3.34
CA VAL A 20 -38.13 12.08 2.04
C VAL A 20 -36.78 11.53 1.62
N ALA A 21 -35.84 11.37 2.57
CA ALA A 21 -34.53 10.76 2.30
C ALA A 21 -34.64 9.31 1.85
N LEU A 22 -35.56 8.52 2.44
CA LEU A 22 -35.85 7.15 2.02
C LEU A 22 -36.52 7.08 0.64
N LEU A 23 -37.44 7.98 0.35
CA LEU A 23 -38.08 8.07 -0.99
C LEU A 23 -37.09 8.46 -2.10
N ARG A 24 -36.06 9.23 -1.78
CA ARG A 24 -35.02 9.67 -2.71
C ARG A 24 -33.65 9.06 -2.36
N LEU A 25 -33.62 7.80 -1.96
CA LEU A 25 -32.42 7.13 -1.50
C LEU A 25 -31.28 7.18 -2.53
N SER A 26 -31.60 7.02 -3.83
CA SER A 26 -30.63 7.12 -4.91
C SER A 26 -29.97 8.52 -4.97
N SER A 27 -30.77 9.57 -4.85
CA SER A 27 -30.25 10.96 -4.86
C SER A 27 -29.39 11.26 -3.62
N VAL A 28 -29.78 10.74 -2.47
CA VAL A 28 -29.00 10.87 -1.22
C VAL A 28 -27.66 10.12 -1.32
N LEU A 29 -27.69 8.90 -1.88
CA LEU A 29 -26.47 8.12 -2.11
C LEU A 29 -25.55 8.80 -3.14
N THR A 30 -26.11 9.34 -4.22
CA THR A 30 -25.31 10.09 -5.21
C THR A 30 -24.70 11.34 -4.60
N PHE A 31 -25.45 12.09 -3.79
CA PHE A 31 -24.90 13.25 -3.08
C PHE A 31 -23.80 12.86 -2.07
N ALA A 32 -24.01 11.76 -1.33
CA ALA A 32 -22.98 11.22 -0.44
C ALA A 32 -21.72 10.80 -1.21
N ALA A 33 -21.87 10.15 -2.37
CA ALA A 33 -20.73 9.81 -3.24
C ALA A 33 -19.99 11.05 -3.72
N GLN A 34 -20.70 12.09 -4.15
CA GLN A 34 -20.09 13.38 -4.56
C GLN A 34 -19.31 14.05 -3.41
N LEU A 35 -19.82 13.96 -2.17
CA LEU A 35 -19.10 14.46 -1.00
C LEU A 35 -17.82 13.65 -0.73
N VAL A 36 -17.87 12.34 -0.91
CA VAL A 36 -16.67 11.48 -0.81
C VAL A 36 -15.65 11.84 -1.88
N ASP A 37 -16.08 12.02 -3.12
CA ASP A 37 -15.21 12.42 -4.23
C ASP A 37 -14.56 13.79 -4.00
N LEU A 38 -15.26 14.73 -3.37
CA LEU A 38 -14.72 16.03 -2.99
C LEU A 38 -13.65 15.93 -1.89
N VAL A 39 -13.80 15.00 -0.96
CA VAL A 39 -12.87 14.80 0.16
C VAL A 39 -11.70 13.89 -0.24
N LEU A 40 -11.86 13.04 -1.25
CA LEU A 40 -10.87 12.07 -1.69
C LEU A 40 -9.48 12.69 -1.99
N PRO A 41 -9.34 13.84 -2.71
CA PRO A 41 -8.05 14.47 -2.93
C PRO A 41 -7.37 14.91 -1.64
N ILE A 42 -8.14 15.34 -0.65
CA ILE A 42 -7.62 15.77 0.66
C ILE A 42 -7.08 14.55 1.43
N LEU A 43 -7.83 13.46 1.44
CA LEU A 43 -7.39 12.20 2.05
C LEU A 43 -6.16 11.63 1.34
N ALA A 44 -6.19 11.60 0.00
CA ALA A 44 -5.06 11.16 -0.81
C ALA A 44 -3.82 12.02 -0.56
N GLY A 45 -3.96 13.35 -0.51
CA GLY A 45 -2.89 14.28 -0.18
C GLY A 45 -2.34 14.07 1.23
N GLY A 46 -3.21 13.81 2.20
CA GLY A 46 -2.83 13.47 3.58
C GLY A 46 -2.05 12.15 3.68
N ILE A 47 -2.51 11.12 2.98
CA ILE A 47 -1.81 9.83 2.89
C ILE A 47 -0.45 10.00 2.20
N LEU A 48 -0.41 10.74 1.10
CA LEU A 48 0.83 11.04 0.37
C LEU A 48 1.81 11.83 1.26
N ALA A 49 1.31 12.82 2.04
CA ALA A 49 2.11 13.56 3.01
C ALA A 49 2.70 12.64 4.09
N LEU A 50 1.91 11.70 4.61
CA LEU A 50 2.41 10.70 5.57
C LEU A 50 3.48 9.81 4.93
N PHE A 51 3.27 9.41 3.68
CA PHE A 51 4.19 8.55 2.93
C PHE A 51 5.55 9.26 2.70
N ILE A 52 5.52 10.52 2.27
CA ILE A 52 6.73 11.32 2.02
C ILE A 52 7.43 11.68 3.34
N ASN A 53 6.68 11.90 4.41
CA ASN A 53 7.22 12.32 5.70
C ASN A 53 8.13 11.26 6.36
N VAL A 54 7.93 9.98 6.07
CA VAL A 54 8.74 8.88 6.61
C VAL A 54 10.21 8.96 6.14
N PRO A 55 10.54 8.91 4.84
CA PRO A 55 11.91 9.07 4.37
C PRO A 55 12.44 10.48 4.62
N MET A 56 11.59 11.50 4.57
CA MET A 56 11.95 12.90 4.80
C MET A 56 12.54 13.14 6.20
N THR A 57 11.93 12.56 7.26
CA THR A 57 12.45 12.71 8.64
C THR A 57 13.83 12.10 8.80
N GLY A 58 14.12 11.01 8.10
CA GLY A 58 15.46 10.40 8.05
C GLY A 58 16.48 11.31 7.36
N LEU A 59 16.09 11.89 6.23
CA LEU A 59 16.92 12.80 5.45
C LEU A 59 17.16 14.12 6.19
N GLU A 60 16.14 14.70 6.80
CA GLU A 60 16.23 15.92 7.60
C GLU A 60 17.25 15.79 8.75
N LYS A 61 17.22 14.66 9.47
CA LYS A 61 18.20 14.37 10.52
C LYS A 61 19.64 14.31 9.98
N ARG A 62 19.83 13.74 8.77
CA ARG A 62 21.15 13.68 8.11
C ARG A 62 21.59 15.05 7.63
N LEU A 63 20.69 15.81 7.01
CA LEU A 63 20.97 17.19 6.57
C LEU A 63 21.27 18.11 7.75
N LYS A 64 20.52 18.03 8.85
CA LYS A 64 20.84 18.80 10.08
C LYS A 64 22.25 18.50 10.57
N ARG A 65 22.70 17.25 10.57
CA ARG A 65 24.08 16.89 10.95
C ARG A 65 25.14 17.45 9.98
N LEU A 66 24.85 17.46 8.69
CA LEU A 66 25.76 18.01 7.68
C LEU A 66 25.86 19.54 7.79
N PHE A 67 24.72 20.23 7.97
CA PHE A 67 24.69 21.68 8.09
C PHE A 67 25.10 22.20 9.48
N CYS A 68 25.14 21.34 10.50
CA CYS A 68 25.65 21.72 11.82
C CYS A 68 27.13 22.16 11.81
N LYS A 69 27.89 21.76 10.77
CA LYS A 69 29.29 22.17 10.53
C LYS A 69 29.42 23.42 9.65
N ALA A 70 28.32 23.91 9.08
CA ALA A 70 28.35 25.07 8.17
C ALA A 70 28.18 26.38 8.93
N LYS A 71 28.90 27.38 8.52
CA LYS A 71 28.97 28.75 9.13
C LYS A 71 27.62 29.50 9.10
N LYS A 72 26.62 29.04 8.32
CA LYS A 72 25.31 29.65 8.19
C LYS A 72 24.25 28.51 8.27
N GLN A 73 23.58 28.44 9.41
CA GLN A 73 22.50 27.44 9.57
C GLN A 73 21.26 27.92 8.80
N PRO A 74 20.71 27.11 7.88
CA PRO A 74 19.45 27.43 7.23
C PRO A 74 18.32 27.41 8.29
N SER A 75 17.29 28.24 8.07
CA SER A 75 16.10 28.23 8.91
C SER A 75 15.48 26.83 8.94
N ASP A 76 14.94 26.40 10.12
CA ASP A 76 14.31 25.09 10.24
C ASP A 76 13.22 24.86 9.19
N LYS A 77 12.46 25.92 8.82
CA LYS A 77 11.46 25.86 7.74
C LYS A 77 12.11 25.62 6.36
N ALA A 78 13.23 26.27 6.07
CA ALA A 78 13.93 26.08 4.79
C ALA A 78 14.52 24.67 4.70
N LEU A 79 15.05 24.15 5.79
CA LEU A 79 15.60 22.80 5.84
C LEU A 79 14.50 21.73 5.67
N HIS A 80 13.34 21.94 6.29
CA HIS A 80 12.19 21.07 6.14
C HIS A 80 11.67 21.05 4.70
N LEU A 81 11.54 22.23 4.08
CA LEU A 81 11.12 22.36 2.68
C LEU A 81 12.13 21.70 1.72
N LEU A 82 13.41 21.91 1.94
CA LEU A 82 14.49 21.30 1.15
C LEU A 82 14.45 19.77 1.27
N SER A 83 14.27 19.26 2.51
CA SER A 83 14.15 17.82 2.76
C SER A 83 12.93 17.22 2.07
N PHE A 84 11.82 17.94 2.04
CA PHE A 84 10.62 17.53 1.33
C PHE A 84 10.84 17.39 -0.18
N PHE A 85 11.39 18.43 -0.82
CA PHE A 85 11.65 18.40 -2.27
C PHE A 85 12.69 17.35 -2.66
N ILE A 86 13.76 17.20 -1.88
CA ILE A 86 14.78 16.16 -2.14
C ILE A 86 14.16 14.77 -1.99
N THR A 87 13.31 14.56 -0.99
CA THR A 87 12.62 13.28 -0.78
C THR A 87 11.63 12.99 -1.90
N LEU A 88 10.82 13.97 -2.28
CA LEU A 88 9.87 13.86 -3.38
C LEU A 88 10.59 13.54 -4.69
N LEU A 89 11.64 14.28 -5.01
CA LEU A 89 12.47 14.04 -6.19
C LEU A 89 13.12 12.65 -6.15
N GLY A 90 13.61 12.23 -4.98
CA GLY A 90 14.18 10.89 -4.78
C GLY A 90 13.18 9.79 -5.01
N VAL A 91 11.96 9.91 -4.48
CA VAL A 91 10.87 8.93 -4.69
C VAL A 91 10.48 8.86 -6.16
N VAL A 92 10.28 10.02 -6.80
CA VAL A 92 9.96 10.10 -8.23
C VAL A 92 11.10 9.51 -9.08
N LEU A 93 12.34 9.84 -8.75
CA LEU A 93 13.51 9.31 -9.47
C LEU A 93 13.61 7.78 -9.36
N VAL A 94 13.44 7.23 -8.16
CA VAL A 94 13.43 5.77 -7.93
C VAL A 94 12.30 5.10 -8.71
N LEU A 95 11.11 5.70 -8.71
CA LEU A 95 9.96 5.16 -9.44
C LEU A 95 10.19 5.20 -10.95
N VAL A 96 10.66 6.32 -11.49
CA VAL A 96 10.99 6.47 -12.92
C VAL A 96 12.09 5.49 -13.31
N LEU A 97 13.16 5.39 -12.51
CA LEU A 97 14.26 4.45 -12.78
C LEU A 97 13.76 3.00 -12.74
N ALA A 98 12.92 2.64 -11.78
CA ALA A 98 12.32 1.33 -11.70
C ALA A 98 11.46 1.01 -12.94
N LEU A 99 10.62 1.94 -13.36
CA LEU A 99 9.77 1.76 -14.55
C LEU A 99 10.59 1.70 -15.84
N THR A 100 11.59 2.58 -16.00
CA THR A 100 12.44 2.61 -17.21
C THR A 100 13.34 1.38 -17.35
N LEU A 101 13.69 0.71 -16.25
CA LEU A 101 14.43 -0.55 -16.28
C LEU A 101 13.50 -1.76 -16.44
N LEU A 102 12.38 -1.78 -15.72
CA LEU A 102 11.46 -2.91 -15.70
C LEU A 102 10.68 -3.07 -17.00
N ILE A 103 10.17 -1.96 -17.55
CA ILE A 103 9.28 -2.03 -18.71
C ILE A 103 9.97 -2.55 -19.96
N PRO A 104 11.15 -2.04 -20.39
CA PRO A 104 11.83 -2.59 -21.57
C PRO A 104 12.20 -4.05 -21.40
N GLU A 105 12.60 -4.47 -20.19
CA GLU A 105 12.95 -5.86 -19.92
C GLU A 105 11.74 -6.78 -19.95
N LEU A 106 10.57 -6.32 -19.45
CA LEU A 106 9.31 -7.02 -19.61
C LEU A 106 8.93 -7.13 -21.09
N VAL A 107 8.97 -6.05 -21.86
CA VAL A 107 8.63 -6.04 -23.29
C VAL A 107 9.56 -6.99 -24.08
N GLN A 108 10.87 -6.91 -23.84
CA GLN A 108 11.82 -7.85 -24.47
C GLN A 108 11.56 -9.30 -24.06
N SER A 109 11.27 -9.55 -22.80
CA SER A 109 10.92 -10.86 -22.31
C SER A 109 9.66 -11.37 -23.02
N PHE A 110 8.60 -10.58 -23.07
CA PHE A 110 7.37 -10.93 -23.80
C PHE A 110 7.62 -11.17 -25.30
N HIS A 111 8.43 -10.35 -25.97
CA HIS A 111 8.76 -10.55 -27.38
C HIS A 111 9.58 -11.83 -27.59
N SER A 112 10.57 -12.11 -26.75
CA SER A 112 11.33 -13.36 -26.76
C SER A 112 10.43 -14.58 -26.52
N LEU A 113 9.37 -14.41 -25.73
CA LEU A 113 8.36 -15.42 -25.43
C LEU A 113 7.59 -15.84 -26.68
N TYR A 114 7.13 -14.88 -27.47
CA TYR A 114 6.40 -15.17 -28.72
C TYR A 114 7.23 -16.08 -29.64
N VAL A 115 8.48 -15.71 -29.87
CA VAL A 115 9.40 -16.47 -30.72
C VAL A 115 9.69 -17.88 -30.14
N GLN A 116 9.79 -17.98 -28.81
CA GLN A 116 10.10 -19.27 -28.18
C GLN A 116 8.88 -20.19 -28.04
N ILE A 117 7.67 -19.65 -27.84
CA ILE A 117 6.43 -20.41 -27.81
C ILE A 117 6.25 -21.08 -29.17
N GLU A 118 6.33 -20.32 -30.26
CA GLU A 118 6.20 -20.83 -31.61
C GLU A 118 7.23 -21.95 -31.91
N ALA A 119 8.46 -21.79 -31.43
CA ALA A 119 9.53 -22.78 -31.59
C ALA A 119 9.42 -24.01 -30.67
N ASN A 120 8.81 -23.87 -29.47
CA ASN A 120 8.78 -24.94 -28.47
C ASN A 120 7.44 -25.69 -28.39
N ILE A 121 6.34 -25.18 -28.96
CA ILE A 121 5.07 -25.92 -29.06
C ILE A 121 5.29 -27.32 -29.66
N PRO A 122 6.04 -27.49 -30.77
CA PRO A 122 6.28 -28.84 -31.35
C PRO A 122 7.08 -29.77 -30.43
N ARG A 123 7.98 -29.21 -29.61
CA ARG A 123 8.75 -30.00 -28.63
C ARG A 123 7.90 -30.40 -27.43
N TRP A 124 7.03 -29.54 -26.95
CA TRP A 124 6.12 -29.85 -25.86
C TRP A 124 5.07 -30.86 -26.25
N THR A 125 4.54 -30.75 -27.47
CA THR A 125 3.62 -31.75 -28.02
C THR A 125 4.28 -33.14 -28.14
N ALA A 126 5.53 -33.18 -28.62
CA ALA A 126 6.29 -34.44 -28.71
C ALA A 126 6.64 -35.02 -27.31
N TYR A 127 6.92 -34.18 -26.34
CA TYR A 127 7.22 -34.63 -24.96
C TYR A 127 5.97 -35.17 -24.25
N LEU A 128 4.84 -34.50 -24.41
CA LEU A 128 3.56 -34.88 -23.80
C LEU A 128 2.97 -36.14 -24.47
N SER A 129 3.09 -36.29 -25.79
CA SER A 129 2.63 -37.47 -26.48
C SER A 129 3.49 -38.72 -26.22
N ALA A 130 4.75 -38.54 -25.77
CA ALA A 130 5.63 -39.64 -25.38
C ALA A 130 5.36 -40.21 -23.98
N GLN A 131 4.55 -39.52 -23.14
CA GLN A 131 4.39 -39.84 -21.72
C GLN A 131 3.00 -40.43 -21.38
N ASP A 132 2.22 -40.91 -22.36
CA ASP A 132 0.86 -41.50 -22.19
C ASP A 132 -0.08 -40.71 -21.21
N ALA A 133 0.22 -39.46 -20.96
CA ALA A 133 -0.62 -38.62 -20.16
C ALA A 133 -1.76 -38.05 -21.01
N ASP A 134 -3.00 -38.40 -20.67
CA ASP A 134 -4.22 -37.87 -21.30
C ASP A 134 -4.41 -36.38 -21.02
N MET A 135 -3.51 -35.58 -21.62
CA MET A 135 -3.50 -34.11 -21.48
C MET A 135 -4.08 -33.40 -22.73
N GLY A 136 -4.94 -34.08 -23.46
CA GLY A 136 -5.62 -33.50 -24.62
C GLY A 136 -6.36 -32.19 -24.30
N TRP A 137 -6.88 -32.07 -23.08
CA TRP A 137 -7.52 -30.84 -22.62
C TRP A 137 -6.52 -29.65 -22.48
N LEU A 138 -5.28 -29.91 -22.03
CA LEU A 138 -4.26 -28.87 -21.89
C LEU A 138 -3.79 -28.40 -23.27
N MET A 139 -3.70 -29.35 -24.24
CA MET A 139 -3.33 -29.02 -25.61
C MET A 139 -4.40 -28.19 -26.29
N SER A 140 -5.66 -28.60 -26.22
CA SER A 140 -6.78 -27.84 -26.78
C SER A 140 -6.92 -26.46 -26.14
N TRP A 141 -6.56 -26.32 -24.84
CA TRP A 141 -6.54 -25.04 -24.13
C TRP A 141 -5.38 -24.15 -24.61
N LEU A 142 -4.17 -24.67 -24.78
CA LEU A 142 -3.01 -23.94 -25.31
C LEU A 142 -3.18 -23.51 -26.76
N GLU A 143 -3.75 -24.40 -27.62
CA GLU A 143 -4.08 -24.08 -29.02
C GLU A 143 -5.23 -23.08 -29.14
N GLY A 144 -6.15 -23.04 -28.15
CA GLY A 144 -7.25 -22.08 -28.08
C GLY A 144 -6.86 -20.68 -27.65
N ILE A 145 -5.63 -20.49 -27.16
CA ILE A 145 -5.14 -19.16 -26.79
C ILE A 145 -4.61 -18.46 -28.04
N ASP A 146 -5.27 -17.38 -28.40
CA ASP A 146 -4.75 -16.48 -29.43
C ASP A 146 -3.61 -15.63 -28.83
N TRP A 147 -2.39 -16.17 -28.95
CA TRP A 147 -1.17 -15.56 -28.41
C TRP A 147 -0.87 -14.20 -29.03
N GLU A 148 -1.26 -14.01 -30.29
CA GLU A 148 -1.07 -12.75 -31.00
C GLU A 148 -1.98 -11.66 -30.42
N GLN A 149 -3.25 -11.98 -30.16
CA GLN A 149 -4.15 -11.06 -29.45
C GLN A 149 -3.74 -10.80 -28.00
N LEU A 150 -3.24 -11.82 -27.30
CA LEU A 150 -2.75 -11.66 -25.92
C LEU A 150 -1.55 -10.71 -25.88
N LEU A 151 -0.60 -10.89 -26.78
CA LEU A 151 0.57 -10.02 -26.93
C LEU A 151 0.18 -8.59 -27.30
N HIS A 152 -0.70 -8.43 -28.28
CA HIS A 152 -1.22 -7.10 -28.62
C HIS A 152 -1.90 -6.44 -27.43
N ARG A 153 -2.74 -7.15 -26.68
CA ARG A 153 -3.35 -6.61 -25.46
C ARG A 153 -2.33 -6.25 -24.37
N VAL A 154 -1.30 -7.05 -24.18
CA VAL A 154 -0.23 -6.78 -23.21
C VAL A 154 0.60 -5.57 -23.66
N THR A 155 0.99 -5.51 -24.94
CA THR A 155 1.73 -4.37 -25.51
C THR A 155 0.88 -3.10 -25.47
N ASP A 156 -0.38 -3.17 -25.89
CA ASP A 156 -1.32 -2.05 -25.82
C ASP A 156 -1.56 -1.60 -24.38
N THR A 157 -1.62 -2.54 -23.43
CA THR A 157 -1.75 -2.21 -22.00
C THR A 157 -0.47 -1.56 -21.49
N ILE A 158 0.70 -2.05 -21.87
CA ILE A 158 1.99 -1.45 -21.49
C ILE A 158 2.16 -0.09 -22.16
N ASP A 159 1.85 0.03 -23.45
CA ASP A 159 1.85 1.31 -24.15
C ASP A 159 0.82 2.27 -23.55
N THR A 160 -0.35 1.79 -23.19
CA THR A 160 -1.37 2.58 -22.51
C THR A 160 -0.89 3.01 -21.12
N VAL A 161 -0.21 2.15 -20.36
CA VAL A 161 0.38 2.49 -19.06
C VAL A 161 1.56 3.45 -19.24
N LEU A 162 2.40 3.26 -20.25
CA LEU A 162 3.52 4.17 -20.60
C LEU A 162 3.00 5.50 -21.14
N VAL A 163 2.09 5.46 -22.11
CA VAL A 163 1.45 6.65 -22.68
C VAL A 163 0.62 7.34 -21.62
N ASN A 164 -0.03 6.61 -20.71
CA ASN A 164 -0.75 7.19 -19.57
C ASN A 164 0.19 7.64 -18.45
N ALA A 165 1.35 7.02 -18.24
CA ALA A 165 2.38 7.52 -17.32
C ALA A 165 3.14 8.74 -17.89
N VAL A 166 3.38 8.77 -19.19
CA VAL A 166 3.95 9.91 -19.93
C VAL A 166 2.85 10.83 -20.44
N GLY A 167 1.70 10.27 -20.83
CA GLY A 167 0.48 10.95 -21.28
C GLY A 167 -0.56 11.17 -20.19
N ALA A 168 -0.20 11.05 -18.90
CA ALA A 168 -1.01 11.57 -17.79
C ALA A 168 -1.33 13.07 -17.97
N VAL A 169 -0.64 13.71 -18.91
CA VAL A 169 -0.99 15.02 -19.45
C VAL A 169 -2.30 14.96 -20.30
N SER A 170 -2.67 13.81 -20.87
CA SER A 170 -3.86 13.68 -21.74
C SER A 170 -4.97 12.79 -21.16
N ALA A 171 -4.65 11.92 -20.19
CA ALA A 171 -5.65 11.04 -19.58
C ALA A 171 -6.46 11.79 -18.53
N THR A 172 -7.65 12.09 -18.91
CA THR A 172 -8.74 12.62 -18.10
C THR A 172 -8.29 13.75 -17.16
N VAL A 173 -8.57 14.96 -17.52
CA VAL A 173 -8.34 16.20 -16.72
C VAL A 173 -8.57 15.97 -15.21
N ASN A 174 -9.54 15.12 -14.86
CA ASN A 174 -9.86 14.76 -13.48
C ASN A 174 -8.73 14.03 -12.74
N ILE A 175 -8.01 13.08 -13.35
CA ILE A 175 -6.91 12.36 -12.69
C ILE A 175 -5.73 13.30 -12.47
N VAL A 176 -5.38 14.10 -13.47
CA VAL A 176 -4.29 15.09 -13.36
C VAL A 176 -4.64 16.16 -12.34
N VAL A 177 -5.86 16.65 -12.36
CA VAL A 177 -6.37 17.64 -11.40
C VAL A 177 -6.35 17.04 -9.99
N THR A 178 -6.90 15.85 -9.80
CA THR A 178 -6.92 15.16 -8.49
C THR A 178 -5.50 14.89 -7.97
N ALA A 179 -4.61 14.38 -8.82
CA ALA A 179 -3.20 14.13 -8.46
C ALA A 179 -2.46 15.44 -8.14
N SER A 180 -2.70 16.51 -8.92
CA SER A 180 -2.13 17.83 -8.66
C SER A 180 -2.62 18.40 -7.33
N PHE A 181 -3.92 18.33 -7.07
CA PHE A 181 -4.47 18.74 -5.76
C PHE A 181 -3.93 17.90 -4.62
N ALA A 182 -3.86 16.57 -4.76
CA ALA A 182 -3.29 15.70 -3.75
C ALA A 182 -1.81 16.04 -3.48
N LEU A 183 -1.04 16.34 -4.52
CA LEU A 183 0.36 16.74 -4.39
C LEU A 183 0.49 18.13 -3.72
N ILE A 184 -0.30 19.11 -4.14
CA ILE A 184 -0.34 20.44 -3.52
C ILE A 184 -0.74 20.32 -2.04
N ILE A 185 -1.79 19.57 -1.74
CA ILE A 185 -2.25 19.33 -0.37
C ILE A 185 -1.16 18.63 0.44
N SER A 186 -0.48 17.64 -0.13
CA SER A 186 0.64 16.95 0.51
C SER A 186 1.78 17.90 0.87
N VAL A 187 2.13 18.82 -0.03
CA VAL A 187 3.12 19.89 0.24
C VAL A 187 2.65 20.77 1.40
N TYR A 188 1.42 21.30 1.31
CA TYR A 188 0.86 22.17 2.37
C TYR A 188 0.75 21.46 3.71
N MET A 189 0.29 20.20 3.72
CA MET A 189 0.20 19.41 4.95
C MET A 189 1.57 19.09 5.54
N SER A 190 2.58 18.83 4.70
CA SER A 190 3.93 18.54 5.16
C SER A 190 4.61 19.81 5.71
N VAL A 191 4.57 20.91 4.97
CA VAL A 191 5.22 22.19 5.35
C VAL A 191 4.48 22.86 6.50
N GLY A 192 3.15 22.82 6.51
CA GLY A 192 2.27 23.39 7.54
C GLY A 192 1.93 22.44 8.68
N SER A 193 2.57 21.27 8.75
CA SER A 193 2.18 20.20 9.68
C SER A 193 2.13 20.63 11.14
N GLU A 194 3.06 21.45 11.60
CA GLU A 194 3.08 21.97 12.99
C GLU A 194 1.90 22.91 13.27
N SER A 195 1.66 23.85 12.36
CA SER A 195 0.54 24.82 12.49
C SER A 195 -0.82 24.11 12.38
N LEU A 196 -0.94 23.21 11.39
CA LEU A 196 -2.17 22.45 11.19
C LEU A 196 -2.49 21.54 12.38
N CYS A 197 -1.48 20.84 12.91
CA CYS A 197 -1.60 20.01 14.10
C CYS A 197 -1.97 20.85 15.34
N HIS A 198 -1.41 22.06 15.48
CA HIS A 198 -1.73 22.97 16.57
C HIS A 198 -3.17 23.44 16.48
N HIS A 199 -3.64 23.91 15.31
CA HIS A 199 -5.03 24.35 15.13
C HIS A 199 -6.01 23.19 15.34
N ALA A 200 -5.74 22.01 14.75
CA ALA A 200 -6.58 20.83 14.95
C ALA A 200 -6.67 20.44 16.43
N ARG A 201 -5.54 20.44 17.14
CA ARG A 201 -5.49 20.17 18.58
C ARG A 201 -6.30 21.19 19.38
N THR A 202 -6.18 22.48 19.05
CA THR A 202 -6.94 23.56 19.72
C THR A 202 -8.44 23.36 19.51
N LEU A 203 -8.88 23.08 18.29
CA LEU A 203 -10.29 22.80 17.98
C LEU A 203 -10.80 21.58 18.74
N VAL A 204 -10.06 20.48 18.69
CA VAL A 204 -10.42 19.25 19.40
C VAL A 204 -10.53 19.48 20.90
N CYS A 205 -9.59 20.22 21.50
CA CYS A 205 -9.63 20.53 22.94
C CYS A 205 -10.74 21.53 23.31
N ALA A 206 -11.12 22.44 22.41
CA ALA A 206 -12.15 23.44 22.64
C ALA A 206 -13.57 22.87 22.55
N TYR A 207 -13.82 21.99 21.58
CA TYR A 207 -15.18 21.51 21.29
C TYR A 207 -15.50 20.13 21.86
N LEU A 208 -14.50 19.28 22.15
CA LEU A 208 -14.74 17.97 22.74
C LEU A 208 -14.51 17.97 24.26
N LYS A 209 -15.27 17.09 24.95
CA LYS A 209 -15.04 16.85 26.38
C LYS A 209 -13.59 16.38 26.62
N PRO A 210 -12.94 16.73 27.75
CA PRO A 210 -11.54 16.42 28.03
C PRO A 210 -11.16 14.94 27.82
N SER A 211 -12.08 14.03 28.20
CA SER A 211 -11.87 12.57 28.01
C SER A 211 -11.82 12.17 26.55
N HIS A 212 -12.72 12.71 25.71
CA HIS A 212 -12.76 12.38 24.27
C HIS A 212 -11.63 13.06 23.50
N SER A 213 -11.25 14.29 23.86
CA SER A 213 -10.13 14.98 23.21
C SER A 213 -8.80 14.28 23.49
N ALA A 214 -8.58 13.84 24.73
CA ALA A 214 -7.39 13.07 25.09
C ALA A 214 -7.31 11.75 24.33
N TRP A 215 -8.43 11.02 24.22
CA TRP A 215 -8.50 9.77 23.46
C TRP A 215 -8.22 10.00 21.96
N LEU A 216 -8.85 11.00 21.34
CA LEU A 216 -8.67 11.30 19.91
C LEU A 216 -7.23 11.71 19.60
N LEU A 217 -6.63 12.58 20.42
CA LEU A 217 -5.24 13.00 20.25
C LEU A 217 -4.25 11.83 20.42
N LYS A 218 -4.55 10.91 21.35
CA LYS A 218 -3.79 9.69 21.54
C LYS A 218 -3.90 8.79 20.31
N PHE A 219 -5.12 8.55 19.80
CA PHE A 219 -5.36 7.79 18.58
C PHE A 219 -4.55 8.34 17.40
N CYS A 220 -4.64 9.65 17.11
CA CYS A 220 -3.91 10.28 16.02
C CYS A 220 -2.38 10.12 16.15
N ARG A 221 -1.86 10.23 17.37
CA ARG A 221 -0.43 10.05 17.66
C ARG A 221 0.00 8.60 17.38
N LEU A 222 -0.72 7.63 17.91
CA LEU A 222 -0.46 6.21 17.71
C LEU A 222 -0.57 5.83 16.24
N PHE A 223 -1.60 6.35 15.56
CA PHE A 223 -1.80 6.10 14.13
C PHE A 223 -0.62 6.61 13.28
N ARG A 224 -0.20 7.86 13.51
CA ARG A 224 0.97 8.42 12.80
C ARG A 224 2.23 7.60 13.05
N GLN A 225 2.44 7.15 14.29
CA GLN A 225 3.61 6.34 14.65
C GLN A 225 3.55 4.95 14.02
N SER A 226 2.40 4.27 14.12
CA SER A 226 2.18 2.95 13.54
C SER A 226 2.33 2.97 12.02
N PHE A 227 1.77 3.99 11.37
CA PHE A 227 1.89 4.18 9.92
C PHE A 227 3.35 4.39 9.48
N ALA A 228 4.08 5.27 10.18
CA ALA A 228 5.49 5.52 9.89
C ALA A 228 6.35 4.26 10.07
N ASN A 229 6.11 3.51 11.15
CA ASN A 229 6.81 2.27 11.44
C ASN A 229 6.51 1.20 10.39
N PHE A 230 5.24 1.03 10.04
CA PHE A 230 4.80 0.10 8.99
C PHE A 230 5.47 0.40 7.66
N LEU A 231 5.40 1.65 7.22
CA LEU A 231 5.96 2.06 5.94
C LEU A 231 7.48 1.89 5.88
N THR A 232 8.18 2.26 6.97
CA THR A 232 9.63 2.06 7.07
C THR A 232 9.99 0.57 7.02
N GLY A 233 9.22 -0.26 7.72
CA GLY A 233 9.37 -1.71 7.70
C GLY A 233 9.15 -2.27 6.30
N GLN A 234 8.05 -1.90 5.65
CA GLN A 234 7.66 -2.38 4.33
C GLN A 234 8.66 -1.98 3.23
N CYS A 235 9.12 -0.71 3.23
CA CYS A 235 10.15 -0.28 2.29
C CYS A 235 11.49 -1.02 2.52
N SER A 236 11.85 -1.28 3.78
CA SER A 236 13.08 -2.02 4.10
C SER A 236 12.98 -3.47 3.67
N GLU A 237 11.85 -4.11 3.92
CA GLU A 237 11.55 -5.47 3.48
C GLU A 237 11.57 -5.60 1.96
N ALA A 238 10.92 -4.67 1.25
CA ALA A 238 10.88 -4.66 -0.21
C ALA A 238 12.29 -4.66 -0.83
N VAL A 239 13.19 -3.83 -0.31
CA VAL A 239 14.59 -3.80 -0.77
C VAL A 239 15.32 -5.10 -0.45
N ILE A 240 15.19 -5.62 0.77
CA ILE A 240 15.85 -6.86 1.19
C ILE A 240 15.35 -8.03 0.34
N LEU A 241 14.04 -8.15 0.16
CA LEU A 241 13.41 -9.23 -0.59
C LEU A 241 13.80 -9.18 -2.07
N GLY A 242 13.80 -7.99 -2.68
CA GLY A 242 14.23 -7.82 -4.07
C GLY A 242 15.68 -8.23 -4.30
N VAL A 243 16.58 -7.79 -3.42
CA VAL A 243 18.01 -8.20 -3.49
C VAL A 243 18.18 -9.70 -3.26
N LEU A 244 17.48 -10.25 -2.27
CA LEU A 244 17.55 -11.68 -1.96
C LEU A 244 17.04 -12.53 -3.12
N MET A 245 15.95 -12.11 -3.77
CA MET A 245 15.37 -12.78 -4.93
C MET A 245 16.33 -12.73 -6.13
N ALA A 246 16.91 -11.55 -6.43
CA ALA A 246 17.89 -11.41 -7.52
C ALA A 246 19.12 -12.30 -7.29
N LEU A 247 19.64 -12.35 -6.05
CA LEU A 247 20.77 -13.21 -5.69
C LEU A 247 20.41 -14.69 -5.78
N ALA A 248 19.26 -15.11 -5.26
CA ALA A 248 18.81 -16.49 -5.34
C ALA A 248 18.70 -16.97 -6.79
N PHE A 249 18.05 -16.19 -7.65
CA PHE A 249 17.93 -16.54 -9.08
C PHE A 249 19.29 -16.61 -9.76
N SER A 250 20.21 -15.72 -9.43
CA SER A 250 21.58 -15.73 -9.98
C SER A 250 22.36 -16.96 -9.52
N VAL A 251 22.29 -17.32 -8.24
CA VAL A 251 22.97 -18.50 -7.69
C VAL A 251 22.46 -19.80 -8.30
N PHE A 252 21.13 -19.91 -8.47
CA PHE A 252 20.51 -21.09 -9.06
C PHE A 252 20.48 -21.07 -10.59
N LYS A 253 21.14 -20.07 -11.22
CA LYS A 253 21.23 -19.89 -12.69
C LYS A 253 19.86 -19.88 -13.36
N ILE A 254 18.87 -19.22 -12.72
CA ILE A 254 17.54 -19.02 -13.26
C ILE A 254 17.57 -17.70 -14.08
N PRO A 255 17.04 -17.68 -15.30
CA PRO A 255 17.01 -16.47 -16.11
C PRO A 255 16.18 -15.38 -15.45
N TYR A 256 16.38 -14.14 -15.88
CA TYR A 256 15.65 -12.94 -15.42
C TYR A 256 15.81 -12.59 -13.93
N GLY A 257 16.92 -12.97 -13.28
CA GLY A 257 17.11 -12.75 -11.84
C GLY A 257 17.03 -11.29 -11.42
N SER A 258 17.62 -10.35 -12.18
CA SER A 258 17.53 -8.92 -11.95
C SER A 258 16.10 -8.39 -12.10
N LEU A 259 15.42 -8.81 -13.14
CA LEU A 259 14.03 -8.43 -13.41
C LEU A 259 13.09 -8.91 -12.30
N VAL A 260 13.21 -10.19 -11.94
CA VAL A 260 12.39 -10.78 -10.87
C VAL A 260 12.68 -10.12 -9.53
N GLY A 261 13.95 -9.84 -9.21
CA GLY A 261 14.32 -9.12 -7.99
C GLY A 261 13.71 -7.72 -7.93
N MET A 262 13.77 -6.96 -9.04
CA MET A 262 13.18 -5.63 -9.13
C MET A 262 11.64 -5.68 -9.08
N LEU A 263 11.02 -6.59 -9.82
CA LEU A 263 9.58 -6.81 -9.78
C LEU A 263 9.11 -7.15 -8.37
N THR A 264 9.81 -8.07 -7.71
CA THR A 264 9.51 -8.45 -6.32
C THR A 264 9.64 -7.26 -5.38
N ALA A 265 10.70 -6.46 -5.50
CA ALA A 265 10.87 -5.26 -4.66
C ALA A 265 9.74 -4.25 -4.84
N ILE A 266 9.29 -4.00 -6.07
CA ILE A 266 8.19 -3.06 -6.34
C ILE A 266 6.87 -3.63 -5.81
N CYS A 267 6.59 -4.89 -6.11
CA CYS A 267 5.35 -5.54 -5.70
C CYS A 267 5.26 -5.73 -4.18
N ALA A 268 6.39 -6.00 -3.50
CA ALA A 268 6.46 -6.21 -2.05
C ALA A 268 5.97 -5.01 -1.22
N ILE A 269 5.84 -3.81 -1.81
CA ILE A 269 5.21 -2.66 -1.14
C ILE A 269 3.76 -3.00 -0.71
N ILE A 270 3.10 -3.92 -1.43
CA ILE A 270 1.74 -4.39 -1.12
C ILE A 270 1.85 -5.76 -0.46
N PRO A 271 1.66 -5.86 0.88
CA PRO A 271 1.81 -7.12 1.59
C PRO A 271 0.94 -8.25 1.01
N TYR A 272 1.46 -9.47 0.98
CA TYR A 272 0.85 -10.68 0.45
C TYR A 272 0.55 -10.67 -1.05
N VAL A 273 -0.14 -9.65 -1.55
CA VAL A 273 -0.55 -9.52 -2.95
C VAL A 273 0.69 -9.36 -3.84
N GLY A 274 1.66 -8.57 -3.38
CA GLY A 274 2.90 -8.32 -4.13
C GLY A 274 3.72 -9.58 -4.36
N ALA A 275 3.88 -10.39 -3.34
CA ALA A 275 4.59 -11.67 -3.43
C ALA A 275 3.90 -12.64 -4.40
N LEU A 276 2.56 -12.71 -4.36
CA LEU A 276 1.78 -13.56 -5.26
C LEU A 276 1.93 -13.12 -6.72
N ILE A 277 1.74 -11.84 -7.01
CA ILE A 277 1.88 -11.29 -8.37
C ILE A 277 3.29 -11.55 -8.90
N SER A 278 4.32 -11.22 -8.10
CA SER A 278 5.70 -11.41 -8.50
C SER A 278 6.04 -12.90 -8.72
N CYS A 279 5.50 -13.81 -7.90
CA CYS A 279 5.66 -15.26 -8.07
C CYS A 279 5.07 -15.71 -9.41
N VAL A 280 3.81 -15.38 -9.66
CA VAL A 280 3.09 -15.80 -10.87
C VAL A 280 3.81 -15.29 -12.11
N VAL A 281 4.17 -13.99 -12.14
CA VAL A 281 4.87 -13.40 -13.29
C VAL A 281 6.25 -14.05 -13.48
N SER A 282 7.00 -14.27 -12.40
CA SER A 282 8.35 -14.87 -12.48
C SER A 282 8.32 -16.29 -13.00
N VAL A 283 7.40 -17.11 -12.47
CA VAL A 283 7.24 -18.50 -12.92
C VAL A 283 6.78 -18.54 -14.37
N PHE A 284 5.85 -17.68 -14.74
CA PHE A 284 5.38 -17.57 -16.12
C PHE A 284 6.50 -17.18 -17.07
N LEU A 285 7.31 -16.17 -16.76
CA LEU A 285 8.47 -15.76 -17.57
C LEU A 285 9.46 -16.90 -17.79
N VAL A 286 9.76 -17.67 -16.75
CA VAL A 286 10.71 -18.79 -16.81
C VAL A 286 10.10 -20.00 -17.51
N LEU A 287 8.79 -20.26 -17.33
CA LEU A 287 8.07 -21.36 -18.00
C LEU A 287 8.19 -21.28 -19.51
N LEU A 288 8.21 -20.09 -20.05
CA LEU A 288 8.28 -19.85 -21.48
C LEU A 288 9.68 -20.06 -22.06
N VAL A 289 10.70 -20.05 -21.19
CA VAL A 289 12.07 -20.43 -21.59
C VAL A 289 12.25 -21.96 -21.53
N ASP A 290 11.92 -22.55 -20.38
CA ASP A 290 12.06 -23.99 -20.13
C ASP A 290 11.14 -24.43 -18.98
N PRO A 291 10.24 -25.42 -19.20
CA PRO A 291 9.34 -25.92 -18.15
C PRO A 291 10.07 -26.51 -16.93
N VAL A 292 11.23 -27.13 -17.11
CA VAL A 292 12.00 -27.69 -16.00
C VAL A 292 12.60 -26.57 -15.15
N LEU A 293 13.09 -25.51 -15.81
CA LEU A 293 13.56 -24.31 -15.10
C LEU A 293 12.41 -23.58 -14.39
N ALA A 294 11.18 -23.61 -14.91
CA ALA A 294 10.02 -23.02 -14.25
C ALA A 294 9.69 -23.73 -12.92
N VAL A 295 9.77 -25.04 -12.87
CA VAL A 295 9.62 -25.79 -11.60
C VAL A 295 10.72 -25.41 -10.62
N ARG A 296 11.96 -25.31 -11.08
CA ARG A 296 13.08 -24.85 -10.25
C ARG A 296 12.86 -23.41 -9.78
N CYS A 297 12.39 -22.53 -10.65
CA CYS A 297 12.01 -21.15 -10.32
C CYS A 297 10.97 -21.11 -9.20
N LEU A 298 9.89 -21.87 -9.33
CA LEU A 298 8.84 -21.95 -8.31
C LEU A 298 9.40 -22.41 -6.96
N ILE A 299 10.21 -23.48 -6.97
CA ILE A 299 10.82 -24.01 -5.73
C ILE A 299 11.72 -22.96 -5.07
N VAL A 300 12.60 -22.32 -5.85
CA VAL A 300 13.51 -21.28 -5.31
C VAL A 300 12.72 -20.07 -4.83
N TYR A 301 11.69 -19.64 -5.57
CA TYR A 301 10.83 -18.54 -5.17
C TYR A 301 10.14 -18.83 -3.83
N LEU A 302 9.52 -20.00 -3.70
CA LEU A 302 8.84 -20.42 -2.47
C LEU A 302 9.82 -20.59 -1.30
N ALA A 303 11.04 -21.08 -1.56
CA ALA A 303 12.08 -21.18 -0.53
C ALA A 303 12.50 -19.79 -0.01
N VAL A 304 12.69 -18.81 -0.90
CA VAL A 304 12.98 -17.42 -0.53
C VAL A 304 11.80 -16.81 0.25
N GLN A 305 10.56 -17.02 -0.21
CA GLN A 305 9.36 -16.58 0.51
C GLN A 305 9.22 -17.23 1.89
N PHE A 306 9.58 -18.51 2.01
CA PHE A 306 9.60 -19.17 3.32
C PHE A 306 10.61 -18.51 4.26
N ILE A 307 11.83 -18.23 3.78
CA ILE A 307 12.86 -17.52 4.55
C ILE A 307 12.38 -16.13 4.95
N GLU A 308 11.77 -15.42 4.01
CA GLU A 308 11.20 -14.10 4.24
C GLU A 308 10.14 -14.14 5.35
N ASN A 309 9.12 -14.98 5.23
CA ASN A 309 8.00 -15.07 6.16
C ASN A 309 8.44 -15.53 7.57
N GLN A 310 9.44 -16.41 7.69
CA GLN A 310 9.88 -16.94 8.98
C GLN A 310 10.93 -16.07 9.66
N PHE A 311 11.80 -15.44 8.90
CA PHE A 311 12.99 -14.78 9.48
C PHE A 311 13.04 -13.28 9.22
N ILE A 312 12.70 -12.81 8.02
CA ILE A 312 12.84 -11.40 7.62
C ILE A 312 11.63 -10.60 8.08
N TYR A 313 10.43 -10.99 7.66
CA TYR A 313 9.20 -10.30 7.96
C TYR A 313 8.98 -10.04 9.46
N PRO A 314 9.13 -11.04 10.36
CA PRO A 314 8.94 -10.80 11.79
C PRO A 314 9.95 -9.82 12.40
N ARG A 315 11.16 -9.74 11.84
CA ARG A 315 12.21 -8.85 12.35
C ARG A 315 12.12 -7.43 11.80
N VAL A 316 11.69 -7.28 10.55
CA VAL A 316 11.68 -6.00 9.81
C VAL A 316 10.33 -5.31 9.97
N VAL A 317 9.25 -5.99 9.65
CA VAL A 317 7.89 -5.44 9.67
C VAL A 317 7.15 -5.81 10.95
N GLY A 318 7.19 -7.05 11.38
CA GLY A 318 6.41 -7.56 12.51
C GLY A 318 6.68 -6.81 13.82
N LYS A 319 7.94 -6.50 14.13
CA LYS A 319 8.31 -5.67 15.30
C LYS A 319 7.86 -4.21 15.17
N SER A 320 7.80 -3.71 13.95
CA SER A 320 7.46 -2.32 13.66
C SER A 320 5.97 -2.04 13.80
N VAL A 321 5.11 -3.02 13.52
CA VAL A 321 3.64 -2.88 13.53
C VAL A 321 3.01 -3.50 14.79
N GLY A 322 3.66 -4.50 15.40
CA GLY A 322 3.17 -5.16 16.60
C GLY A 322 1.90 -6.01 16.41
N LEU A 323 1.57 -6.35 15.16
CA LEU A 323 0.44 -7.21 14.80
C LEU A 323 0.87 -8.66 14.59
N SER A 324 -0.01 -9.61 14.93
CA SER A 324 0.16 -10.98 14.46
C SER A 324 -0.18 -11.09 12.97
N PRO A 325 0.40 -12.07 12.25
CA PRO A 325 0.16 -12.26 10.81
C PRO A 325 -1.34 -12.37 10.44
N LEU A 326 -2.14 -13.00 11.29
CA LEU A 326 -3.59 -13.13 11.08
C LEU A 326 -4.29 -11.77 11.02
N TYR A 327 -4.00 -10.86 11.96
CA TYR A 327 -4.59 -9.52 11.97
C TYR A 327 -4.10 -8.68 10.79
N THR A 328 -2.85 -8.84 10.38
CA THR A 328 -2.31 -8.16 9.21
C THR A 328 -3.02 -8.62 7.94
N LEU A 329 -3.23 -9.93 7.78
CA LEU A 329 -3.95 -10.50 6.64
C LEU A 329 -5.41 -10.02 6.62
N ALA A 330 -6.13 -10.09 7.76
CA ALA A 330 -7.50 -9.62 7.86
C ALA A 330 -7.63 -8.13 7.53
N ALA A 331 -6.72 -7.31 8.06
CA ALA A 331 -6.67 -5.87 7.75
C ALA A 331 -6.42 -5.61 6.26
N ALA A 332 -5.50 -6.36 5.64
CA ALA A 332 -5.21 -6.26 4.22
C ALA A 332 -6.43 -6.65 3.35
N MET A 333 -7.13 -7.73 3.70
CA MET A 333 -8.34 -8.17 2.98
C MET A 333 -9.46 -7.13 3.08
N ILE A 334 -9.77 -6.67 4.30
CA ILE A 334 -10.83 -5.67 4.52
C ILE A 334 -10.47 -4.36 3.83
N GLY A 335 -9.23 -3.90 3.98
CA GLY A 335 -8.76 -2.67 3.35
C GLY A 335 -8.76 -2.77 1.82
N GLY A 336 -8.34 -3.92 1.29
CA GLY A 336 -8.31 -4.21 -0.14
C GLY A 336 -9.68 -4.16 -0.77
N GLU A 337 -10.69 -4.74 -0.13
CA GLU A 337 -12.07 -4.75 -0.61
C GLU A 337 -12.69 -3.33 -0.58
N LEU A 338 -12.41 -2.55 0.46
CA LEU A 338 -13.02 -1.24 0.64
C LEU A 338 -12.38 -0.14 -0.22
N PHE A 339 -11.06 -0.12 -0.33
CA PHE A 339 -10.31 0.98 -0.95
C PHE A 339 -9.14 0.53 -1.84
N GLY A 340 -9.12 -0.75 -2.25
CA GLY A 340 -8.04 -1.30 -3.08
C GLY A 340 -6.68 -1.22 -2.41
N ILE A 341 -5.63 -0.97 -3.21
CA ILE A 341 -4.23 -0.94 -2.73
C ILE A 341 -4.01 0.09 -1.61
N ILE A 342 -4.64 1.26 -1.73
CA ILE A 342 -4.57 2.31 -0.71
C ILE A 342 -5.16 1.82 0.61
N GLY A 343 -6.27 1.07 0.54
CA GLY A 343 -6.89 0.46 1.71
C GLY A 343 -5.98 -0.55 2.41
N ILE A 344 -5.28 -1.41 1.67
CA ILE A 344 -4.34 -2.38 2.25
C ILE A 344 -3.28 -1.64 3.08
N ILE A 345 -2.66 -0.61 2.52
CA ILE A 345 -1.58 0.16 3.15
C ILE A 345 -2.09 0.92 4.39
N PHE A 346 -3.34 1.37 4.37
CA PHE A 346 -3.91 2.19 5.45
C PHE A 346 -4.51 1.35 6.59
N PHE A 347 -5.19 0.24 6.26
CA PHE A 347 -5.92 -0.58 7.25
C PHE A 347 -4.99 -1.37 8.16
N ILE A 348 -3.80 -1.75 7.71
CA ILE A 348 -2.85 -2.48 8.55
C ILE A 348 -2.41 -1.62 9.76
N PRO A 349 -1.90 -0.38 9.59
CA PRO A 349 -1.59 0.47 10.74
C PRO A 349 -2.83 0.87 11.56
N LEU A 350 -3.97 1.05 10.91
CA LEU A 350 -5.23 1.35 11.60
C LEU A 350 -5.62 0.22 12.56
N THR A 351 -5.57 -1.03 12.08
CA THR A 351 -5.86 -2.22 12.89
C THR A 351 -4.87 -2.35 14.06
N ALA A 352 -3.59 -2.03 13.84
CA ALA A 352 -2.58 -2.02 14.90
C ALA A 352 -2.98 -1.08 16.03
N VAL A 353 -3.37 0.13 15.70
CA VAL A 353 -3.80 1.14 16.69
C VAL A 353 -5.07 0.72 17.42
N ILE A 354 -6.04 0.19 16.70
CA ILE A 354 -7.29 -0.30 17.33
C ILE A 354 -6.98 -1.40 18.34
N ILE A 355 -6.16 -2.38 17.96
CA ILE A 355 -5.79 -3.50 18.85
C ILE A 355 -4.99 -2.97 20.06
N GLU A 356 -4.07 -2.03 19.88
CA GLU A 356 -3.29 -1.42 20.96
C GLU A 356 -4.21 -0.70 21.96
N LEU A 357 -5.16 0.10 21.49
CA LEU A 357 -6.12 0.80 22.33
C LEU A 357 -7.04 -0.16 23.07
N VAL A 358 -7.53 -1.22 22.41
CA VAL A 358 -8.38 -2.24 23.05
C VAL A 358 -7.61 -3.01 24.12
N LYS A 359 -6.35 -3.39 23.86
CA LYS A 359 -5.49 -4.05 24.87
C LYS A 359 -5.27 -3.17 26.08
N GLU A 360 -5.00 -1.87 25.86
CA GLU A 360 -4.79 -0.93 26.96
C GLU A 360 -6.05 -0.75 27.82
N ASP A 361 -7.22 -0.60 27.18
CA ASP A 361 -8.50 -0.50 27.91
C ASP A 361 -8.78 -1.79 28.69
N ALA A 362 -8.56 -2.95 28.08
CA ALA A 362 -8.72 -4.24 28.74
C ALA A 362 -7.78 -4.38 29.95
N CYS A 363 -6.52 -4.04 29.82
CA CYS A 363 -5.56 -4.05 30.94
C CYS A 363 -5.99 -3.12 32.07
N ARG A 364 -6.43 -1.91 31.76
CA ARG A 364 -6.94 -0.95 32.77
C ARG A 364 -8.14 -1.51 33.53
N ARG A 365 -9.10 -2.15 32.82
CA ARG A 365 -10.29 -2.75 33.45
C ARG A 365 -9.93 -3.94 34.33
N ILE A 366 -8.97 -4.75 33.93
CA ILE A 366 -8.50 -5.90 34.74
C ILE A 366 -7.84 -5.39 36.01
N GLN A 367 -6.91 -4.40 35.91
CA GLN A 367 -6.25 -3.81 37.07
C GLN A 367 -7.25 -3.14 38.05
N ALA A 368 -8.26 -2.46 37.52
CA ALA A 368 -9.31 -1.87 38.35
C ALA A 368 -10.12 -2.92 39.10
N ARG A 369 -10.41 -4.07 38.49
CA ARG A 369 -11.10 -5.19 39.15
C ARG A 369 -10.23 -5.88 40.20
N GLU A 370 -8.94 -6.04 39.92
CA GLU A 370 -7.98 -6.61 40.89
C GLU A 370 -7.80 -5.71 42.11
N SER A 371 -7.70 -4.39 41.89
CA SER A 371 -7.63 -3.40 43.00
C SER A 371 -8.89 -3.38 43.85
N GLN A 372 -10.06 -3.67 43.27
CA GLN A 372 -11.32 -3.79 44.03
C GLN A 372 -11.42 -5.12 44.79
N ARG A 373 -10.75 -6.18 44.32
CA ARG A 373 -10.72 -7.51 44.99
C ARG A 373 -9.70 -7.55 46.14
N SER A 374 -8.62 -6.78 46.02
CA SER A 374 -7.58 -6.63 47.03
C SER A 374 -7.85 -5.46 48.01
N GLY A 375 -9.16 -5.12 48.23
CA GLY A 375 -9.62 -4.14 49.22
C GLY A 375 -9.06 -4.46 50.61
N PRO A 376 -8.99 -3.48 51.53
CA PRO A 376 -8.18 -3.54 52.71
C PRO A 376 -8.51 -4.79 53.51
N SER A 377 -7.54 -5.71 53.60
CA SER A 377 -7.52 -6.71 54.64
C SER A 377 -7.44 -5.99 55.94
N GLU A 378 -8.52 -6.06 56.72
CA GLU A 378 -8.71 -5.53 58.07
C GLU A 378 -7.42 -5.53 58.88
N GLN A 379 -7.09 -4.34 59.40
CA GLN A 379 -6.27 -4.21 60.57
C GLN A 379 -7.16 -4.38 61.83
#